data_cf0e0085dd03d99647ec88666639102b
#
_entry.id   cf0e0085dd03d99647ec88666639102b
#
_cell.length_a   1.000
_cell.length_b   1.000
_cell.length_c   1.000
_cell.angle_alpha   90.00
_cell.angle_beta   90.00
_cell.angle_gamma   90.00
#
_symmetry.space_group_name_H-M   'P 1'
#
loop_
_entity.id
_entity.type
_entity.pdbx_description
1 polymer ?
#
loop_
_entity_poly.entity_id
_entity_poly.type
_entity_poly.pdbx_seq_one_letter_code
_entity_poly.pdbx_strand_id
1 'polypeptide(L)'
;MDHRRALPPESLVAMNSAASSGNPFHTDEGARAAGYERAVIGGLTTYGYLCSYPLREWGARWLERGGIDVRLRVPIVDQQPLQLSAEMVSAEIRARVEAISETQFDSMAQLPNLGPLALAVAWLGGPGPLPPWSFPVTPPAAKLSLDQLATSQIISLPSMKFTPDVAWCSATLLSTQADACDLGVLTSEVSKGDPLPPSVIIDMANLALMNALDLGTWLHTRSKTQHFTQLRCGDEIEVRTRVLSTEPGELGLVSVFELAFIRGQNVCARVEHSAIFTEGALANGPKDRL
;
A
#
# COMPACT_ATOMS: atom_id res chain seq x y z
N MET A 1 -28.19 18.28 0.76
CA MET A 1 -28.10 17.56 2.05
C MET A 1 -27.01 16.51 1.91
N ASP A 2 -26.02 16.58 2.74
CA ASP A 2 -24.89 15.64 2.72
C ASP A 2 -25.38 14.29 3.29
N HIS A 3 -25.67 13.33 2.43
CA HIS A 3 -26.14 12.01 2.87
C HIS A 3 -24.96 11.24 3.40
N ARG A 4 -24.81 11.19 4.74
CA ARG A 4 -23.81 10.37 5.42
C ARG A 4 -24.45 9.06 5.87
N ARG A 5 -23.79 7.95 5.57
CA ARG A 5 -24.18 6.61 6.04
C ARG A 5 -22.96 5.89 6.62
N ALA A 6 -23.03 5.56 7.91
CA ALA A 6 -22.00 4.72 8.52
C ALA A 6 -22.00 3.32 7.87
N LEU A 7 -20.82 2.78 7.61
CA LEU A 7 -20.62 1.41 7.16
C LEU A 7 -20.33 0.53 8.39
N PRO A 8 -20.64 -0.78 8.34
CA PRO A 8 -20.37 -1.68 9.45
C PRO A 8 -18.89 -1.61 9.86
N PRO A 9 -18.57 -1.37 11.13
CA PRO A 9 -17.20 -1.40 11.61
C PRO A 9 -16.67 -2.83 11.67
N GLU A 10 -15.35 -2.98 11.65
CA GLU A 10 -14.66 -4.26 11.75
C GLU A 10 -13.58 -4.18 12.82
N SER A 11 -13.45 -5.25 13.60
CA SER A 11 -12.33 -5.45 14.52
C SER A 11 -11.45 -6.57 13.97
N LEU A 12 -10.14 -6.37 13.98
CA LEU A 12 -9.18 -7.36 13.52
C LEU A 12 -7.88 -7.27 14.30
N VAL A 13 -7.05 -8.28 14.17
CA VAL A 13 -5.69 -8.30 14.68
C VAL A 13 -4.73 -8.15 13.52
N ALA A 14 -3.83 -7.17 13.58
CA ALA A 14 -2.84 -6.95 12.54
C ALA A 14 -1.93 -8.16 12.35
N MET A 15 -1.67 -8.56 11.11
CA MET A 15 -0.81 -9.70 10.78
C MET A 15 0.36 -9.26 9.90
N ASN A 16 1.58 -9.61 10.33
CA ASN A 16 2.77 -9.33 9.53
C ASN A 16 3.02 -10.43 8.50
N SER A 17 2.73 -10.15 7.25
CA SER A 17 3.05 -11.03 6.10
C SER A 17 4.35 -10.63 5.38
N ALA A 18 5.02 -9.57 5.82
CA ALA A 18 6.17 -8.97 5.12
C ALA A 18 7.54 -9.39 5.71
N ALA A 19 7.60 -10.35 6.63
CA ALA A 19 8.84 -10.76 7.30
C ALA A 19 9.96 -11.19 6.34
N SER A 20 9.62 -11.72 5.17
CA SER A 20 10.58 -12.14 4.13
C SER A 20 10.88 -11.08 3.08
N SER A 21 10.37 -9.85 3.23
CA SER A 21 10.51 -8.78 2.23
C SER A 21 11.92 -8.20 2.10
N GLY A 22 12.81 -8.50 3.06
CA GLY A 22 14.15 -7.91 3.14
C GLY A 22 14.20 -6.52 3.78
N ASN A 23 13.05 -5.89 4.09
CA ASN A 23 13.02 -4.64 4.84
C ASN A 23 13.12 -4.95 6.35
N PRO A 24 14.15 -4.45 7.07
CA PRO A 24 14.36 -4.74 8.48
C PRO A 24 13.18 -4.43 9.40
N PHE A 25 12.35 -3.43 9.09
CA PHE A 25 11.16 -3.09 9.87
C PHE A 25 10.15 -4.24 9.98
N HIS A 26 10.16 -5.16 9.04
CA HIS A 26 9.25 -6.31 9.05
C HIS A 26 9.78 -7.52 9.81
N THR A 27 10.89 -7.36 10.53
CA THR A 27 11.39 -8.35 11.48
C THR A 27 11.34 -7.78 12.90
N ASP A 28 11.16 -8.64 13.90
CA ASP A 28 11.16 -8.22 15.30
C ASP A 28 12.47 -7.57 15.72
N GLU A 29 13.60 -8.07 15.23
CA GLU A 29 14.93 -7.53 15.53
C GLU A 29 15.09 -6.11 14.96
N GLY A 30 14.80 -5.92 13.68
CA GLY A 30 14.93 -4.62 13.02
C GLY A 30 13.92 -3.60 13.56
N ALA A 31 12.70 -4.02 13.86
CA ALA A 31 11.69 -3.17 14.46
C ALA A 31 12.09 -2.70 15.86
N ARG A 32 12.64 -3.60 16.71
CA ARG A 32 13.17 -3.23 18.05
C ARG A 32 14.34 -2.28 17.97
N ALA A 33 15.24 -2.46 16.99
CA ALA A 33 16.34 -1.51 16.74
C ALA A 33 15.83 -0.12 16.39
N ALA A 34 14.64 -0.02 15.78
CA ALA A 34 13.97 1.22 15.45
C ALA A 34 13.01 1.74 16.54
N GLY A 35 12.94 1.08 17.72
CA GLY A 35 12.14 1.50 18.87
C GLY A 35 10.71 0.98 18.90
N TYR A 36 10.35 0.02 18.04
CA TYR A 36 9.06 -0.68 18.08
C TYR A 36 9.16 -1.97 18.89
N GLU A 37 8.07 -2.41 19.51
CA GLU A 37 8.06 -3.62 20.33
C GLU A 37 8.08 -4.90 19.49
N ARG A 38 7.45 -4.86 18.33
CA ARG A 38 7.27 -5.98 17.40
C ARG A 38 7.51 -5.53 15.97
N ALA A 39 7.63 -6.49 15.07
CA ALA A 39 7.71 -6.24 13.64
C ALA A 39 6.58 -5.30 13.17
N VAL A 40 6.93 -4.33 12.35
CA VAL A 40 5.94 -3.46 11.69
C VAL A 40 5.32 -4.21 10.54
N ILE A 41 4.00 -4.20 10.40
CA ILE A 41 3.32 -4.82 9.25
C ILE A 41 3.59 -4.05 7.97
N GLY A 42 3.53 -4.73 6.83
CA GLY A 42 3.69 -4.08 5.53
C GLY A 42 2.57 -3.05 5.26
N GLY A 43 2.94 -1.90 4.69
CA GLY A 43 1.96 -0.88 4.30
C GLY A 43 0.91 -1.41 3.32
N LEU A 44 1.26 -2.40 2.49
CA LEU A 44 0.33 -3.10 1.60
C LEU A 44 -0.79 -3.83 2.36
N THR A 45 -0.49 -4.36 3.56
CA THR A 45 -1.46 -5.04 4.42
C THR A 45 -2.51 -4.06 4.92
N THR A 46 -2.07 -2.91 5.46
CA THR A 46 -2.98 -1.84 5.88
C THR A 46 -3.80 -1.27 4.71
N TYR A 47 -3.18 -1.14 3.53
CA TYR A 47 -3.88 -0.76 2.31
C TYR A 47 -5.00 -1.76 1.97
N GLY A 48 -4.72 -3.06 2.08
CA GLY A 48 -5.71 -4.12 1.84
C GLY A 48 -6.89 -4.06 2.81
N TYR A 49 -6.64 -3.84 4.11
CA TYR A 49 -7.71 -3.65 5.10
C TYR A 49 -8.68 -2.54 4.68
N LEU A 50 -8.16 -1.40 4.24
CA LEU A 50 -8.98 -0.25 3.84
C LEU A 50 -9.71 -0.46 2.50
N CYS A 51 -9.19 -1.33 1.62
CA CYS A 51 -9.84 -1.72 0.37
C CYS A 51 -11.09 -2.59 0.58
N SER A 52 -11.27 -3.21 1.76
CA SER A 52 -12.44 -4.04 2.06
C SER A 52 -13.75 -3.27 1.91
N TYR A 53 -13.78 -2.00 2.32
CA TYR A 53 -14.98 -1.17 2.24
C TYR A 53 -15.46 -0.89 0.82
N PRO A 54 -14.62 -0.34 -0.10
CA PRO A 54 -15.07 -0.10 -1.48
C PRO A 54 -15.34 -1.41 -2.23
N LEU A 55 -14.66 -2.52 -1.91
CA LEU A 55 -14.96 -3.83 -2.49
C LEU A 55 -16.36 -4.32 -2.09
N ARG A 56 -16.75 -4.20 -0.84
CA ARG A 56 -18.10 -4.59 -0.37
C ARG A 56 -19.20 -3.70 -0.94
N GLU A 57 -18.95 -2.40 -1.01
CA GLU A 57 -19.97 -1.45 -1.46
C GLU A 57 -20.15 -1.44 -2.98
N TRP A 58 -19.07 -1.57 -3.74
CA TRP A 58 -19.10 -1.38 -5.20
C TRP A 58 -18.65 -2.60 -6.01
N GLY A 59 -18.11 -3.62 -5.36
CA GLY A 59 -17.72 -4.88 -5.98
C GLY A 59 -16.73 -4.72 -7.12
N ALA A 60 -16.90 -5.56 -8.17
CA ALA A 60 -16.06 -5.56 -9.36
C ALA A 60 -16.00 -4.20 -10.08
N ARG A 61 -17.08 -3.40 -10.00
CA ARG A 61 -17.13 -2.07 -10.62
C ARG A 61 -16.07 -1.12 -10.08
N TRP A 62 -15.71 -1.28 -8.79
CA TRP A 62 -14.64 -0.49 -8.21
C TRP A 62 -13.26 -0.88 -8.76
N LEU A 63 -13.01 -2.19 -8.97
CA LEU A 63 -11.78 -2.69 -9.57
C LEU A 63 -11.64 -2.33 -11.06
N GLU A 64 -12.75 -1.98 -11.72
CA GLU A 64 -12.75 -1.57 -13.13
C GLU A 64 -12.47 -0.08 -13.32
N ARG A 65 -12.95 0.77 -12.40
CA ARG A 65 -12.96 2.24 -12.62
C ARG A 65 -12.96 3.07 -11.35
N GLY A 66 -12.81 2.45 -10.19
CA GLY A 66 -12.71 3.15 -8.91
C GLY A 66 -11.30 3.56 -8.57
N GLY A 67 -11.15 4.24 -7.46
CA GLY A 67 -9.86 4.58 -6.91
C GLY A 67 -9.90 4.71 -5.41
N ILE A 68 -8.71 4.82 -4.82
CA ILE A 68 -8.52 5.01 -3.38
C ILE A 68 -7.24 5.80 -3.12
N ASP A 69 -7.27 6.70 -2.16
CA ASP A 69 -6.10 7.40 -1.60
C ASP A 69 -5.93 6.95 -0.15
N VAL A 70 -4.91 6.14 0.11
CA VAL A 70 -4.57 5.62 1.44
C VAL A 70 -3.36 6.36 1.97
N ARG A 71 -3.46 6.86 3.20
CA ARG A 71 -2.38 7.52 3.95
C ARG A 71 -2.07 6.73 5.20
N LEU A 72 -0.84 6.25 5.29
CA LEU A 72 -0.31 5.53 6.43
C LEU A 72 0.40 6.54 7.33
N ARG A 73 -0.16 6.79 8.51
CA ARG A 73 0.28 7.88 9.40
C ARG A 73 1.19 7.39 10.52
N VAL A 74 0.86 6.22 11.04
CA VAL A 74 1.60 5.61 12.15
C VAL A 74 1.84 4.14 11.79
N PRO A 75 3.07 3.63 11.94
CA PRO A 75 3.35 2.21 11.76
C PRO A 75 2.48 1.35 12.67
N ILE A 76 1.91 0.29 12.10
CA ILE A 76 1.13 -0.71 12.81
C ILE A 76 2.05 -1.90 13.07
N VAL A 77 2.02 -2.44 14.29
CA VAL A 77 2.86 -3.59 14.65
C VAL A 77 2.08 -4.90 14.56
N ASP A 78 2.82 -5.99 14.41
CA ASP A 78 2.24 -7.33 14.37
C ASP A 78 1.45 -7.65 15.65
N GLN A 79 0.32 -8.34 15.49
CA GLN A 79 -0.60 -8.71 16.58
C GLN A 79 -1.26 -7.52 17.29
N GLN A 80 -1.24 -6.32 16.71
CA GLN A 80 -1.92 -5.16 17.25
C GLN A 80 -3.44 -5.28 16.99
N PRO A 81 -4.30 -5.15 18.04
CA PRO A 81 -5.74 -5.06 17.87
C PRO A 81 -6.13 -3.76 17.16
N LEU A 82 -6.96 -3.85 16.14
CA LEU A 82 -7.37 -2.74 15.29
C LEU A 82 -8.89 -2.65 15.18
N GLN A 83 -9.39 -1.41 15.15
CA GLN A 83 -10.74 -1.08 14.75
C GLN A 83 -10.71 -0.38 13.39
N LEU A 84 -11.40 -0.94 12.43
CA LEU A 84 -11.70 -0.29 11.16
C LEU A 84 -13.09 0.34 11.23
N SER A 85 -13.22 1.56 10.74
CA SER A 85 -14.51 2.22 10.59
C SER A 85 -14.55 3.01 9.28
N ALA A 86 -15.74 3.13 8.71
CA ALA A 86 -15.93 3.90 7.50
C ALA A 86 -17.31 4.55 7.44
N GLU A 87 -17.40 5.62 6.68
CA GLU A 87 -18.66 6.27 6.31
C GLU A 87 -18.70 6.53 4.80
N MET A 88 -19.87 6.36 4.22
CA MET A 88 -20.14 6.85 2.88
C MET A 88 -20.63 8.29 2.98
N VAL A 89 -19.96 9.19 2.27
CA VAL A 89 -20.31 10.61 2.19
C VAL A 89 -20.51 10.95 0.72
N SER A 90 -21.77 11.14 0.31
CA SER A 90 -22.14 11.30 -1.09
C SER A 90 -21.69 10.11 -1.95
N ALA A 91 -20.71 10.27 -2.83
CA ALA A 91 -20.17 9.23 -3.73
C ALA A 91 -18.78 8.73 -3.29
N GLU A 92 -18.34 9.05 -2.07
CA GLU A 92 -17.05 8.66 -1.52
C GLU A 92 -17.22 7.79 -0.27
N ILE A 93 -16.27 6.88 -0.05
CA ILE A 93 -16.10 6.17 1.21
C ILE A 93 -14.90 6.75 1.92
N ARG A 94 -15.08 7.20 3.16
CA ARG A 94 -14.00 7.64 4.06
C ARG A 94 -13.80 6.59 5.13
N ALA A 95 -12.64 5.96 5.11
CA ALA A 95 -12.29 4.88 6.04
C ALA A 95 -11.08 5.26 6.89
N ARG A 96 -10.99 4.64 8.08
CA ARG A 96 -9.86 4.81 9.00
C ARG A 96 -9.58 3.53 9.76
N VAL A 97 -8.32 3.41 10.20
CA VAL A 97 -7.83 2.37 11.10
C VAL A 97 -7.42 3.02 12.39
N GLU A 98 -7.89 2.50 13.50
CA GLU A 98 -7.58 2.95 14.86
C GLU A 98 -7.07 1.77 15.69
N ALA A 99 -6.17 2.03 16.64
CA ALA A 99 -5.79 1.01 17.62
C ALA A 99 -6.94 0.82 18.62
N ILE A 100 -7.21 -0.44 18.99
CA ILE A 100 -8.06 -0.75 20.12
C ILE A 100 -7.14 -0.70 21.36
N SER A 101 -7.45 0.19 22.31
CA SER A 101 -6.71 0.28 23.57
C SER A 101 -7.09 -0.90 24.47
N GLU A 102 -6.32 -1.99 24.36
CA GLU A 102 -6.27 -2.99 25.42
C GLU A 102 -5.03 -2.73 26.26
N THR A 103 -5.18 -2.81 27.58
CA THR A 103 -4.21 -2.45 28.62
C THR A 103 -2.85 -3.15 28.60
N GLN A 104 -2.52 -3.93 27.57
CA GLN A 104 -1.24 -4.64 27.38
C GLN A 104 -0.32 -4.04 26.32
N PHE A 105 -0.77 -3.03 25.54
CA PHE A 105 0.06 -2.34 24.53
C PHE A 105 0.49 -0.95 25.00
N ASP A 106 0.77 -0.80 26.29
CA ASP A 106 0.94 0.49 26.98
C ASP A 106 2.13 1.34 26.52
N SER A 107 3.09 0.81 25.80
CA SER A 107 4.27 1.61 25.42
C SER A 107 4.01 2.51 24.20
N MET A 108 3.11 2.14 23.29
CA MET A 108 2.66 3.02 22.19
C MET A 108 1.32 3.71 22.47
N ALA A 109 0.50 3.16 23.36
CA ALA A 109 -0.76 3.78 23.81
C ALA A 109 -0.55 5.00 24.72
N GLN A 110 0.68 5.29 25.14
CA GLN A 110 1.03 6.49 25.92
C GLN A 110 1.14 7.77 25.09
N LEU A 111 0.86 7.72 23.78
CA LEU A 111 0.69 8.91 22.97
C LEU A 111 -0.81 9.27 22.92
N PRO A 112 -1.33 10.03 23.90
CA PRO A 112 -2.72 10.47 23.87
C PRO A 112 -2.91 11.37 22.65
N ASN A 113 -3.88 11.03 21.78
CA ASN A 113 -4.30 11.82 20.63
C ASN A 113 -3.52 11.66 19.30
N LEU A 114 -2.89 10.53 19.02
CA LEU A 114 -2.31 10.30 17.68
C LEU A 114 -3.35 10.32 16.54
N GLY A 115 -4.63 10.16 16.87
CA GLY A 115 -5.69 10.01 15.89
C GLY A 115 -5.56 8.68 15.11
N PRO A 116 -6.22 8.55 13.97
CA PRO A 116 -6.20 7.29 13.22
C PRO A 116 -4.81 6.94 12.69
N LEU A 117 -4.45 5.65 12.77
CA LEU A 117 -3.18 5.09 12.28
C LEU A 117 -3.09 5.15 10.76
N ALA A 118 -4.22 4.97 10.09
CA ALA A 118 -4.32 5.12 8.64
C ALA A 118 -5.69 5.69 8.25
N LEU A 119 -5.71 6.37 7.11
CA LEU A 119 -6.90 7.01 6.53
C LEU A 119 -7.02 6.62 5.07
N ALA A 120 -8.25 6.48 4.58
CA ALA A 120 -8.52 6.32 3.17
C ALA A 120 -9.73 7.13 2.71
N VAL A 121 -9.66 7.57 1.46
CA VAL A 121 -10.81 8.07 0.71
C VAL A 121 -10.90 7.25 -0.57
N ALA A 122 -12.01 6.53 -0.76
CA ALA A 122 -12.28 5.75 -1.96
C ALA A 122 -13.43 6.38 -2.75
N TRP A 123 -13.41 6.20 -4.06
CA TRP A 123 -14.43 6.71 -4.98
C TRP A 123 -14.71 5.72 -6.10
N LEU A 124 -15.88 5.86 -6.73
CA LEU A 124 -16.26 5.11 -7.92
C LEU A 124 -16.27 6.04 -9.13
N GLY A 125 -15.56 5.67 -10.18
CA GLY A 125 -15.34 6.48 -11.36
C GLY A 125 -13.98 7.18 -11.33
N GLY A 126 -13.71 7.97 -12.36
CA GLY A 126 -12.42 8.67 -12.48
C GLY A 126 -12.17 9.14 -13.91
N PRO A 127 -11.00 9.75 -14.18
CA PRO A 127 -10.60 10.12 -15.52
C PRO A 127 -10.52 8.85 -16.40
N GLY A 128 -10.69 9.02 -17.70
CA GLY A 128 -10.48 7.93 -18.66
C GLY A 128 -9.07 7.37 -18.62
N PRO A 129 -8.85 6.20 -19.27
CA PRO A 129 -7.54 5.54 -19.28
C PRO A 129 -6.46 6.46 -19.85
N LEU A 130 -5.27 6.38 -19.25
CA LEU A 130 -4.09 7.12 -19.73
C LEU A 130 -3.43 6.34 -20.86
N PRO A 131 -2.87 7.04 -21.87
CA PRO A 131 -2.12 6.37 -22.92
C PRO A 131 -0.80 5.80 -22.38
N PRO A 132 -0.45 4.54 -22.73
CA PRO A 132 0.75 3.87 -22.21
C PRO A 132 2.07 4.55 -22.58
N TRP A 133 2.09 5.31 -23.67
CA TRP A 133 3.27 6.08 -24.09
C TRP A 133 3.61 7.24 -23.13
N SER A 134 2.69 7.65 -22.26
CA SER A 134 2.95 8.61 -21.18
C SER A 134 3.93 8.05 -20.12
N PHE A 135 4.15 6.74 -20.12
CA PHE A 135 5.06 6.04 -19.23
C PHE A 135 6.13 5.36 -20.09
N PRO A 136 7.33 5.93 -20.24
CA PRO A 136 8.37 5.38 -21.08
C PRO A 136 8.83 4.00 -20.61
N VAL A 137 9.18 3.14 -21.54
CA VAL A 137 9.88 1.89 -21.24
C VAL A 137 11.32 2.23 -20.90
N THR A 138 11.78 1.82 -19.73
CA THR A 138 13.17 1.96 -19.30
C THR A 138 13.78 0.56 -19.20
N PRO A 139 14.88 0.28 -19.88
CA PRO A 139 15.51 -1.03 -19.84
C PRO A 139 16.06 -1.34 -18.44
N PRO A 140 16.25 -2.63 -18.10
CA PRO A 140 16.93 -3.02 -16.87
C PRO A 140 18.31 -2.35 -16.78
N ALA A 141 18.62 -1.86 -15.57
CA ALA A 141 19.88 -1.19 -15.26
C ALA A 141 20.35 -1.66 -13.87
N ALA A 142 21.57 -1.29 -13.50
CA ALA A 142 22.00 -1.45 -12.11
C ALA A 142 21.07 -0.66 -11.18
N LYS A 143 20.89 -1.16 -9.96
CA LYS A 143 20.11 -0.45 -8.94
C LYS A 143 20.74 0.91 -8.66
N LEU A 144 19.88 1.89 -8.48
CA LEU A 144 20.29 3.25 -8.11
C LEU A 144 20.39 3.36 -6.60
N SER A 145 21.45 4.00 -6.12
CA SER A 145 21.53 4.40 -4.71
C SER A 145 20.55 5.53 -4.40
N LEU A 146 20.25 5.74 -3.13
CA LEU A 146 19.40 6.85 -2.68
C LEU A 146 20.03 8.21 -3.00
N ASP A 147 21.36 8.34 -2.90
CA ASP A 147 22.10 9.55 -3.30
C ASP A 147 21.92 9.85 -4.79
N GLN A 148 22.01 8.82 -5.64
CA GLN A 148 21.76 8.98 -7.06
C GLN A 148 20.32 9.40 -7.34
N LEU A 149 19.36 8.84 -6.60
CA LEU A 149 17.94 9.24 -6.71
C LEU A 149 17.75 10.70 -6.27
N ALA A 150 18.41 11.13 -5.19
CA ALA A 150 18.31 12.47 -4.65
C ALA A 150 18.96 13.55 -5.55
N THR A 151 20.06 13.20 -6.21
CA THR A 151 20.88 14.17 -6.95
C THR A 151 20.67 14.15 -8.46
N SER A 152 20.08 13.08 -9.00
CA SER A 152 19.90 12.92 -10.44
C SER A 152 18.52 13.40 -10.89
N GLN A 153 18.48 13.94 -12.11
CA GLN A 153 17.22 14.23 -12.81
C GLN A 153 16.63 12.93 -13.42
N ILE A 154 16.63 11.83 -12.63
CA ILE A 154 16.08 10.56 -13.10
C ILE A 154 14.57 10.69 -13.12
N ILE A 155 14.02 10.58 -14.33
CA ILE A 155 12.59 10.72 -14.56
C ILE A 155 11.89 9.34 -14.55
N SER A 156 12.61 8.27 -14.91
CA SER A 156 12.04 6.93 -15.06
C SER A 156 12.96 5.86 -14.47
N LEU A 157 12.36 4.88 -13.81
CA LEU A 157 13.04 3.68 -13.30
C LEU A 157 12.88 2.51 -14.29
N PRO A 158 13.72 1.46 -14.18
CA PRO A 158 13.59 0.25 -15.00
C PRO A 158 12.17 -0.32 -14.98
N SER A 159 11.65 -0.66 -16.15
CA SER A 159 10.34 -1.33 -16.29
C SER A 159 10.44 -2.80 -15.89
N MET A 160 9.40 -3.32 -15.25
CA MET A 160 9.33 -4.71 -14.82
C MET A 160 8.07 -5.40 -15.35
N LYS A 161 8.18 -6.71 -15.57
CA LYS A 161 7.05 -7.57 -15.93
C LYS A 161 6.74 -8.52 -14.78
N PHE A 162 5.45 -8.69 -14.51
CA PHE A 162 4.90 -9.56 -13.50
C PHE A 162 3.79 -10.43 -14.08
N THR A 163 3.65 -11.63 -13.54
CA THR A 163 2.50 -12.51 -13.81
C THR A 163 2.00 -13.02 -12.45
N PRO A 164 1.17 -12.25 -11.71
CA PRO A 164 0.66 -12.68 -10.43
C PRO A 164 -0.14 -13.97 -10.58
N ASP A 165 0.38 -15.06 -10.03
CA ASP A 165 -0.26 -16.36 -10.06
C ASP A 165 -1.26 -16.53 -8.90
N VAL A 166 -1.93 -17.67 -8.87
CA VAL A 166 -2.92 -18.02 -7.85
C VAL A 166 -2.30 -18.01 -6.45
N ALA A 167 -1.07 -18.53 -6.30
CA ALA A 167 -0.42 -18.62 -5.00
C ALA A 167 -0.10 -17.22 -4.44
N TRP A 168 0.44 -16.32 -5.29
CA TRP A 168 0.71 -14.94 -4.90
C TRP A 168 -0.58 -14.20 -4.53
N CYS A 169 -1.60 -14.28 -5.39
CA CYS A 169 -2.89 -13.63 -5.14
C CYS A 169 -3.54 -14.13 -3.84
N SER A 170 -3.52 -15.44 -3.59
CA SER A 170 -4.08 -16.06 -2.37
C SER A 170 -3.31 -15.64 -1.12
N ALA A 171 -1.97 -15.68 -1.15
CA ALA A 171 -1.14 -15.27 -0.02
C ALA A 171 -1.37 -13.80 0.36
N THR A 172 -1.43 -12.91 -0.66
CA THR A 172 -1.67 -11.49 -0.44
C THR A 172 -3.09 -11.26 0.10
N LEU A 173 -4.08 -11.96 -0.43
CA LEU A 173 -5.46 -11.85 0.03
C LEU A 173 -5.59 -12.28 1.50
N LEU A 174 -5.03 -13.43 1.87
CA LEU A 174 -5.05 -13.93 3.25
C LEU A 174 -4.40 -12.95 4.23
N SER A 175 -3.32 -12.27 3.83
CA SER A 175 -2.64 -11.30 4.69
C SER A 175 -3.41 -10.00 4.90
N THR A 176 -4.36 -9.69 4.03
CA THR A 176 -5.12 -8.43 4.03
C THR A 176 -6.58 -8.58 4.43
N GLN A 177 -7.04 -9.82 4.64
CA GLN A 177 -8.39 -10.12 5.11
C GLN A 177 -8.33 -10.66 6.54
N ALA A 178 -8.76 -9.84 7.47
CA ALA A 178 -9.19 -10.32 8.75
C ALA A 178 -10.67 -10.74 8.61
N ASP A 179 -10.97 -11.99 8.79
CA ASP A 179 -12.32 -12.58 8.88
C ASP A 179 -13.33 -12.26 7.74
N ALA A 180 -12.97 -11.48 6.74
CA ALA A 180 -13.86 -11.10 5.66
C ALA A 180 -13.90 -12.17 4.56
N CYS A 181 -14.40 -13.34 4.90
CA CYS A 181 -14.52 -14.48 3.98
C CYS A 181 -15.49 -14.26 2.81
N ASP A 182 -16.17 -13.11 2.74
CA ASP A 182 -17.14 -12.86 1.67
C ASP A 182 -17.17 -11.38 1.26
N LEU A 183 -16.19 -10.98 0.45
CA LEU A 183 -16.21 -9.66 -0.22
C LEU A 183 -17.07 -9.68 -1.50
N GLY A 184 -17.77 -10.77 -1.77
CA GLY A 184 -18.64 -10.92 -2.94
C GLY A 184 -17.94 -10.92 -4.30
N VAL A 185 -16.70 -10.44 -4.36
CA VAL A 185 -15.87 -10.33 -5.58
C VAL A 185 -14.56 -11.09 -5.45
N LEU A 186 -14.01 -11.13 -4.24
CA LEU A 186 -12.79 -11.86 -3.90
C LEU A 186 -13.19 -12.97 -2.92
N THR A 187 -12.98 -14.21 -3.31
CA THR A 187 -13.23 -15.37 -2.47
C THR A 187 -11.95 -15.82 -1.78
N SER A 188 -12.07 -16.58 -0.71
CA SER A 188 -10.92 -17.22 -0.04
C SER A 188 -10.13 -18.17 -0.96
N GLU A 189 -10.77 -18.66 -2.01
CA GLU A 189 -10.16 -19.52 -3.04
C GLU A 189 -10.00 -18.70 -4.33
N VAL A 190 -8.79 -18.16 -4.54
CA VAL A 190 -8.45 -17.46 -5.79
C VAL A 190 -8.22 -18.48 -6.91
N SER A 191 -8.73 -18.19 -8.09
CA SER A 191 -8.51 -18.95 -9.31
C SER A 191 -7.88 -18.09 -10.41
N LYS A 192 -7.29 -18.73 -11.41
CA LYS A 192 -6.80 -18.02 -12.59
C LYS A 192 -7.96 -17.32 -13.30
N GLY A 193 -7.78 -16.05 -13.60
CA GLY A 193 -8.81 -15.21 -14.23
C GLY A 193 -9.70 -14.46 -13.24
N ASP A 194 -9.61 -14.74 -11.93
CA ASP A 194 -10.29 -13.95 -10.92
C ASP A 194 -9.73 -12.52 -10.82
N PRO A 195 -10.50 -11.57 -10.32
CA PRO A 195 -10.03 -10.21 -10.09
C PRO A 195 -8.76 -10.21 -9.23
N LEU A 196 -7.78 -9.40 -9.64
CA LEU A 196 -6.56 -9.23 -8.87
C LEU A 196 -6.86 -8.51 -7.56
N PRO A 197 -6.46 -9.03 -6.39
CA PRO A 197 -6.60 -8.31 -5.13
C PRO A 197 -5.89 -6.95 -5.19
N PRO A 198 -6.51 -5.85 -4.73
CA PRO A 198 -5.92 -4.50 -4.84
C PRO A 198 -4.53 -4.38 -4.21
N SER A 199 -4.28 -5.10 -3.12
CA SER A 199 -2.98 -5.15 -2.44
C SER A 199 -1.87 -5.76 -3.28
N VAL A 200 -2.17 -6.66 -4.23
CA VAL A 200 -1.18 -7.21 -5.19
C VAL A 200 -0.63 -6.10 -6.09
N ILE A 201 -1.45 -5.08 -6.42
CA ILE A 201 -0.98 -3.92 -7.20
C ILE A 201 0.07 -3.15 -6.40
N ILE A 202 -0.13 -2.96 -5.11
CA ILE A 202 0.85 -2.29 -4.23
C ILE A 202 2.08 -3.16 -4.02
N ASP A 203 1.92 -4.48 -3.94
CA ASP A 203 3.05 -5.40 -3.85
C ASP A 203 3.93 -5.35 -5.10
N MET A 204 3.33 -5.38 -6.30
CA MET A 204 4.06 -5.17 -7.56
C MET A 204 4.75 -3.81 -7.61
N ALA A 205 4.11 -2.74 -7.06
CA ALA A 205 4.75 -1.43 -6.96
C ALA A 205 6.00 -1.48 -6.07
N ASN A 206 5.90 -2.10 -4.90
CA ASN A 206 7.02 -2.29 -3.99
C ASN A 206 8.15 -3.09 -4.64
N LEU A 207 7.82 -4.21 -5.29
CA LEU A 207 8.81 -5.05 -5.98
C LEU A 207 9.50 -4.31 -7.14
N ALA A 208 8.77 -3.49 -7.89
CA ALA A 208 9.35 -2.66 -8.95
C ALA A 208 10.36 -1.65 -8.37
N LEU A 209 10.04 -0.99 -7.26
CA LEU A 209 10.96 -0.08 -6.57
C LEU A 209 12.17 -0.82 -5.99
N MET A 210 11.96 -1.94 -5.29
CA MET A 210 13.02 -2.77 -4.71
C MET A 210 13.99 -3.33 -5.76
N ASN A 211 13.50 -3.56 -6.98
CA ASN A 211 14.35 -4.01 -8.08
C ASN A 211 15.16 -2.87 -8.72
N ALA A 212 14.63 -1.67 -8.71
CA ALA A 212 15.23 -0.51 -9.36
C ALA A 212 16.16 0.29 -8.43
N LEU A 213 15.95 0.22 -7.12
CA LEU A 213 16.62 1.03 -6.12
C LEU A 213 17.36 0.14 -5.10
N ASP A 214 18.53 0.60 -4.68
CA ASP A 214 19.23 0.01 -3.52
C ASP A 214 18.60 0.61 -2.25
N LEU A 215 17.52 -0.03 -1.83
CA LEU A 215 16.73 0.42 -0.69
C LEU A 215 17.32 -0.14 0.61
N GLY A 216 17.73 0.76 1.50
CA GLY A 216 17.96 0.39 2.88
C GLY A 216 16.63 0.12 3.61
N THR A 217 16.47 0.71 4.76
CA THR A 217 15.18 0.72 5.48
C THR A 217 14.25 1.76 4.86
N TRP A 218 12.99 1.40 4.63
CA TRP A 218 12.02 2.32 4.06
C TRP A 218 10.61 2.10 4.61
N LEU A 219 9.83 3.17 4.60
CA LEU A 219 8.44 3.20 5.06
C LEU A 219 7.54 3.67 3.93
N HIS A 220 6.55 2.86 3.62
CA HIS A 220 5.44 3.25 2.76
C HIS A 220 4.53 4.23 3.52
N THR A 221 4.26 5.40 2.95
CA THR A 221 3.47 6.46 3.62
C THR A 221 2.15 6.76 2.93
N ARG A 222 2.07 6.56 1.60
CA ARG A 222 0.85 6.81 0.85
C ARG A 222 0.80 5.99 -0.43
N SER A 223 -0.40 5.54 -0.79
CA SER A 223 -0.72 5.09 -2.15
C SER A 223 -2.06 5.65 -2.59
N LYS A 224 -2.05 6.32 -3.74
CA LYS A 224 -3.26 6.75 -4.43
C LYS A 224 -3.39 5.96 -5.71
N THR A 225 -4.38 5.06 -5.75
CA THR A 225 -4.63 4.15 -6.86
C THR A 225 -5.85 4.61 -7.66
N GLN A 226 -5.76 4.55 -8.98
CA GLN A 226 -6.89 4.67 -9.90
C GLN A 226 -6.92 3.47 -10.83
N HIS A 227 -8.03 2.77 -10.84
CA HIS A 227 -8.29 1.67 -11.76
C HIS A 227 -8.96 2.20 -13.05
N PHE A 228 -8.58 1.66 -14.20
CA PHE A 228 -9.15 1.96 -15.52
C PHE A 228 -9.72 0.71 -16.19
N THR A 229 -9.19 -0.46 -15.82
CA THR A 229 -9.65 -1.76 -16.30
C THR A 229 -9.25 -2.80 -15.26
N GLN A 230 -10.11 -3.76 -15.01
CA GLN A 230 -9.85 -4.83 -14.07
C GLN A 230 -8.64 -5.68 -14.49
N LEU A 231 -7.65 -5.78 -13.61
CA LEU A 231 -6.56 -6.73 -13.70
C LEU A 231 -6.99 -8.07 -13.10
N ARG A 232 -6.44 -9.17 -13.61
CA ARG A 232 -6.81 -10.52 -13.22
C ARG A 232 -5.60 -11.37 -12.85
N CYS A 233 -5.82 -12.34 -11.99
CA CYS A 233 -4.85 -13.38 -11.66
C CYS A 233 -4.41 -14.12 -12.93
N GLY A 234 -3.10 -14.15 -13.19
CA GLY A 234 -2.49 -14.71 -14.39
C GLY A 234 -2.33 -13.75 -15.58
N ASP A 235 -2.73 -12.47 -15.44
CA ASP A 235 -2.42 -11.45 -16.44
C ASP A 235 -0.89 -11.19 -16.50
N GLU A 236 -0.35 -11.01 -17.70
CA GLU A 236 0.99 -10.45 -17.87
C GLU A 236 0.91 -8.93 -17.77
N ILE A 237 1.57 -8.36 -16.75
CA ILE A 237 1.49 -6.95 -16.38
C ILE A 237 2.88 -6.34 -16.47
N GLU A 238 3.05 -5.31 -17.29
CA GLU A 238 4.24 -4.48 -17.30
C GLU A 238 4.03 -3.28 -16.35
N VAL A 239 4.95 -3.09 -15.41
CA VAL A 239 4.98 -1.93 -14.51
C VAL A 239 6.04 -0.95 -15.00
N ARG A 240 5.61 0.28 -15.30
CA ARG A 240 6.49 1.40 -15.68
C ARG A 240 6.41 2.47 -14.61
N THR A 241 7.57 2.96 -14.17
CA THR A 241 7.68 3.85 -13.02
C THR A 241 8.32 5.18 -13.42
N ARG A 242 7.70 6.28 -12.99
CA ARG A 242 8.29 7.63 -13.04
C ARG A 242 8.56 8.13 -11.63
N VAL A 243 9.65 8.87 -11.46
CA VAL A 243 9.91 9.65 -10.25
C VAL A 243 9.19 11.00 -10.42
N LEU A 244 8.31 11.35 -9.49
CA LEU A 244 7.59 12.64 -9.50
C LEU A 244 8.34 13.68 -8.68
N SER A 245 8.82 13.30 -7.50
CA SER A 245 9.64 14.16 -6.66
C SER A 245 10.52 13.33 -5.73
N THR A 246 11.61 13.93 -5.29
CA THR A 246 12.51 13.38 -4.28
C THR A 246 13.06 14.55 -3.48
N GLU A 247 12.78 14.58 -2.19
CA GLU A 247 13.10 15.70 -1.32
C GLU A 247 13.62 15.20 0.05
N PRO A 248 14.57 15.89 0.66
CA PRO A 248 14.95 15.61 2.04
C PRO A 248 13.77 15.83 2.99
N GLY A 249 13.55 14.90 3.91
CA GLY A 249 12.56 14.99 4.98
C GLY A 249 13.21 14.76 6.35
N GLU A 250 12.46 14.94 7.42
CA GLU A 250 12.98 14.80 8.79
C GLU A 250 13.46 13.36 9.11
N LEU A 251 12.81 12.35 8.52
CA LEU A 251 13.10 10.93 8.76
C LEU A 251 13.97 10.30 7.66
N GLY A 252 14.35 11.06 6.64
CA GLY A 252 15.11 10.56 5.50
C GLY A 252 14.63 11.15 4.18
N LEU A 253 14.96 10.50 3.09
CA LEU A 253 14.60 10.94 1.75
C LEU A 253 13.14 10.59 1.44
N VAL A 254 12.30 11.59 1.19
CA VAL A 254 10.90 11.40 0.80
C VAL A 254 10.82 11.38 -0.72
N SER A 255 10.32 10.27 -1.28
CA SER A 255 10.15 10.17 -2.73
C SER A 255 8.71 9.82 -3.10
N VAL A 256 8.26 10.40 -4.19
CA VAL A 256 6.95 10.13 -4.78
C VAL A 256 7.16 9.57 -6.18
N PHE A 257 6.56 8.42 -6.43
CA PHE A 257 6.62 7.70 -7.70
C PHE A 257 5.23 7.61 -8.32
N GLU A 258 5.18 7.62 -9.63
CA GLU A 258 3.99 7.24 -10.38
C GLU A 258 4.26 5.95 -11.12
N LEU A 259 3.42 4.95 -10.89
CA LEU A 259 3.53 3.64 -11.50
C LEU A 259 2.30 3.37 -12.37
N ALA A 260 2.52 2.93 -13.60
CA ALA A 260 1.48 2.45 -14.50
C ALA A 260 1.55 0.93 -14.62
N PHE A 261 0.41 0.28 -14.47
CA PHE A 261 0.23 -1.16 -14.62
C PHE A 261 -0.42 -1.42 -15.97
N ILE A 262 0.31 -2.03 -16.88
CA ILE A 262 -0.02 -2.11 -18.29
C ILE A 262 -0.21 -3.57 -18.70
N ARG A 263 -1.37 -3.87 -19.29
CA ARG A 263 -1.65 -5.17 -19.92
C ARG A 263 -1.80 -4.95 -21.43
N GLY A 264 -0.88 -5.55 -22.20
CA GLY A 264 -0.80 -5.30 -23.63
C GLY A 264 -0.50 -3.83 -23.94
N GLN A 265 -1.48 -3.10 -24.47
CA GLN A 265 -1.35 -1.68 -24.79
C GLN A 265 -2.22 -0.77 -23.93
N ASN A 266 -2.81 -1.31 -22.85
CA ASN A 266 -3.73 -0.56 -22.01
C ASN A 266 -3.14 -0.34 -20.62
N VAL A 267 -3.18 0.90 -20.14
CA VAL A 267 -2.97 1.20 -18.72
C VAL A 267 -4.21 0.75 -17.97
N CYS A 268 -4.07 -0.28 -17.14
CA CYS A 268 -5.16 -0.86 -16.36
C CYS A 268 -5.30 -0.22 -14.98
N ALA A 269 -4.19 0.21 -14.39
CA ALA A 269 -4.17 0.96 -13.15
C ALA A 269 -3.00 1.94 -13.12
N ARG A 270 -3.14 2.98 -12.30
CA ARG A 270 -2.09 3.94 -11.96
C ARG A 270 -2.00 4.07 -10.45
N VAL A 271 -0.78 4.08 -9.93
CA VAL A 271 -0.51 4.30 -8.51
C VAL A 271 0.45 5.47 -8.35
N GLU A 272 0.08 6.46 -7.57
CA GLU A 272 0.99 7.43 -6.98
C GLU A 272 1.42 6.87 -5.63
N HIS A 273 2.70 6.54 -5.48
CA HIS A 273 3.26 5.84 -4.34
C HIS A 273 4.31 6.71 -3.65
N SER A 274 4.15 6.92 -2.36
CA SER A 274 5.09 7.72 -1.56
C SER A 274 5.75 6.86 -0.51
N ALA A 275 7.06 7.03 -0.37
CA ALA A 275 7.86 6.33 0.62
C ALA A 275 8.93 7.25 1.23
N ILE A 276 9.33 6.93 2.45
CA ILE A 276 10.48 7.53 3.14
C ILE A 276 11.58 6.49 3.17
N PHE A 277 12.74 6.84 2.65
CA PHE A 277 13.94 6.01 2.64
C PHE A 277 14.92 6.54 3.69
N THR A 278 15.39 5.64 4.56
CA THR A 278 16.33 6.01 5.63
C THR A 278 17.68 5.33 5.43
N GLU A 279 18.76 6.07 5.54
CA GLU A 279 20.11 5.50 5.62
C GLU A 279 20.37 5.01 7.05
N GLY A 280 20.45 3.69 7.20
CA GLY A 280 20.68 3.05 8.50
C GLY A 280 19.40 2.84 9.33
N ALA A 281 19.55 2.11 10.45
CA ALA A 281 18.50 2.03 11.45
C ALA A 281 18.15 3.46 11.89
N LEU A 282 16.86 3.77 12.04
CA LEU A 282 16.42 5.02 12.68
C LEU A 282 17.09 5.09 14.06
N ALA A 283 18.28 5.68 14.11
CA ALA A 283 19.15 5.67 15.28
C ALA A 283 18.54 6.42 16.49
N ASN A 284 17.45 7.14 16.24
CA ASN A 284 16.65 7.81 17.26
C ASN A 284 15.20 7.47 16.98
N GLY A 285 14.70 6.42 17.61
CA GLY A 285 13.30 6.05 17.56
C GLY A 285 12.38 7.23 17.94
N PRO A 286 11.08 7.16 17.61
CA PRO A 286 10.13 8.27 17.73
C PRO A 286 9.89 8.78 19.15
N LYS A 287 10.73 8.41 20.12
CA LYS A 287 10.55 8.77 21.53
C LYS A 287 10.58 10.27 21.83
N ASP A 288 11.16 11.08 20.93
CA ASP A 288 11.33 12.52 21.17
C ASP A 288 10.70 13.44 20.10
N ARG A 289 9.99 12.92 19.10
CA ARG A 289 9.59 13.72 17.93
C ARG A 289 8.19 13.47 17.33
N LEU A 290 7.28 12.83 18.09
CA LEU A 290 5.86 12.74 17.70
C LEU A 290 4.99 13.50 18.70
#